data_35c2d0acfa451073a047aaa2c8a09f56
#
_entry.id   35c2d0acfa451073a047aaa2c8a09f56
#
_cell.length_a   1.000
_cell.length_b   1.000
_cell.length_c   1.000
_cell.angle_alpha   90.00
_cell.angle_beta   90.00
_cell.angle_gamma   90.00
#
_symmetry.space_group_name_H-M   'P 1'
#
loop_
_entity.id
_entity.type
_entity.pdbx_description
1 polymer ?
#
loop_
_entity_poly.entity_id
_entity_poly.type
_entity_poly.pdbx_seq_one_letter_code
_entity_poly.pdbx_strand_id
1 'polypeptide(L)'
;APSDKYPFILTTGRIRDQWHTMTKTGKVSRLMTHTPSPVLEINPIDAYKTKIKNGDIVVVSSKNGEVRVKAKVTDTIKEGVLFLPMHWGKQLENDLNRTNNLTNTIIDPVSKEPDFKYTTVSVAKYVKPFEKIAVVGAGAAAFRFIQNYREINKTDEIIVFSNEENPFY
;
A
#
# COMPACT_ATOMS: atom_id res chain seq x y z
N ALA A 1 -4.30 16.84 16.57
CA ALA A 1 -5.70 16.74 16.16
C ALA A 1 -5.75 16.57 14.63
N PRO A 2 -6.79 15.94 14.07
CA PRO A 2 -7.03 15.90 12.63
C PRO A 2 -7.07 17.30 12.02
N SER A 3 -6.69 17.41 10.77
CA SER A 3 -6.66 18.66 10.00
C SER A 3 -7.10 18.39 8.55
N ASP A 4 -7.33 19.41 7.76
CA ASP A 4 -7.69 19.26 6.34
C ASP A 4 -6.66 18.43 5.56
N LYS A 5 -5.38 18.54 5.92
CA LYS A 5 -4.30 17.77 5.30
C LYS A 5 -4.27 16.31 5.76
N TYR A 6 -4.57 16.06 7.03
CA TYR A 6 -4.56 14.73 7.65
C TYR A 6 -5.87 14.51 8.43
N PRO A 7 -6.96 14.21 7.72
CA PRO A 7 -8.30 14.19 8.33
C PRO A 7 -8.61 12.96 9.17
N PHE A 8 -7.83 11.89 9.06
CA PHE A 8 -8.08 10.62 9.74
C PHE A 8 -7.14 10.41 10.92
N ILE A 9 -7.63 9.66 11.90
CA ILE A 9 -6.82 9.12 12.99
C ILE A 9 -6.45 7.69 12.64
N LEU A 10 -5.17 7.39 12.53
CA LEU A 10 -4.65 6.04 12.41
C LEU A 10 -4.38 5.46 13.80
N THR A 11 -4.97 4.31 14.10
CA THR A 11 -4.57 3.46 15.21
C THR A 11 -3.86 2.21 14.70
N THR A 12 -2.88 1.74 15.46
CA THR A 12 -2.13 0.54 15.12
C THR A 12 -2.33 -0.55 16.16
N GLY A 13 -2.17 -1.79 15.77
CA GLY A 13 -2.36 -2.88 16.72
C GLY A 13 -1.93 -4.24 16.19
N ARG A 14 -2.18 -5.26 16.99
CA ARG A 14 -1.97 -6.66 16.62
C ARG A 14 -3.21 -7.24 15.95
N ILE A 15 -2.97 -8.19 15.06
CA ILE A 15 -4.02 -9.10 14.59
C ILE A 15 -3.95 -10.41 15.39
N ARG A 16 -5.05 -11.17 15.39
CA ARG A 16 -5.24 -12.36 16.23
C ARG A 16 -4.11 -13.37 16.15
N ASP A 17 -3.63 -13.67 14.94
CA ASP A 17 -2.75 -14.81 14.70
C ASP A 17 -1.26 -14.45 14.67
N GLN A 18 -0.91 -13.17 14.89
CA GLN A 18 0.45 -12.70 14.77
C GLN A 18 0.99 -12.11 16.08
N TRP A 19 2.30 -12.28 16.29
CA TRP A 19 2.99 -11.80 17.47
C TRP A 19 4.18 -10.90 17.09
N HIS A 20 4.22 -9.70 17.66
CA HIS A 20 5.25 -8.68 17.40
C HIS A 20 5.58 -8.54 15.90
N THR A 21 6.84 -8.67 15.52
CA THR A 21 7.36 -8.57 14.15
C THR A 21 7.32 -9.88 13.37
N MET A 22 6.53 -10.85 13.82
CA MET A 22 6.34 -12.16 13.21
C MET A 22 7.63 -13.03 13.11
N THR A 23 8.67 -12.75 13.89
CA THR A 23 9.91 -13.53 13.91
C THR A 23 9.70 -15.01 14.23
N LYS A 24 8.64 -15.34 14.96
CA LYS A 24 8.22 -16.72 15.27
C LYS A 24 6.98 -17.11 14.48
N THR A 25 5.90 -16.34 14.59
CA THR A 25 4.59 -16.69 13.98
C THR A 25 4.63 -16.65 12.46
N GLY A 26 5.44 -15.80 11.85
CA GLY A 26 5.63 -15.75 10.39
C GLY A 26 6.30 -16.98 9.78
N LYS A 27 6.90 -17.84 10.62
CA LYS A 27 7.46 -19.14 10.18
C LYS A 27 6.41 -20.25 10.10
N VAL A 28 5.20 -19.99 10.60
CA VAL A 28 4.09 -20.95 10.60
C VAL A 28 3.15 -20.58 9.48
N SER A 29 3.22 -21.31 8.37
CA SER A 29 2.44 -21.04 7.16
C SER A 29 0.93 -20.95 7.44
N ARG A 30 0.40 -21.82 8.31
CA ARG A 30 -1.02 -21.81 8.69
C ARG A 30 -1.45 -20.49 9.33
N LEU A 31 -0.61 -19.83 10.12
CA LEU A 31 -0.92 -18.54 10.73
C LEU A 31 -0.88 -17.40 9.69
N MET A 32 -0.06 -17.55 8.66
CA MET A 32 0.06 -16.58 7.58
C MET A 32 -1.12 -16.62 6.59
N THR A 33 -1.87 -17.73 6.53
CA THR A 33 -2.97 -17.86 5.56
C THR A 33 -4.18 -16.99 5.89
N HIS A 34 -4.42 -16.66 7.15
CA HIS A 34 -5.59 -15.86 7.57
C HIS A 34 -5.45 -14.38 7.14
N THR A 35 -4.25 -13.84 7.25
CA THR A 35 -3.96 -12.46 6.82
C THR A 35 -2.55 -12.45 6.23
N PRO A 36 -2.40 -12.73 4.93
CA PRO A 36 -1.08 -12.89 4.30
C PRO A 36 -0.34 -11.56 4.09
N SER A 37 -1.04 -10.44 4.09
CA SER A 37 -0.48 -9.10 3.93
C SER A 37 -1.22 -8.09 4.82
N PRO A 38 -0.60 -6.93 5.15
CA PRO A 38 -1.28 -5.90 5.90
C PRO A 38 -2.43 -5.31 5.09
N VAL A 39 -3.54 -5.01 5.77
CA VAL A 39 -4.69 -4.33 5.18
C VAL A 39 -5.06 -3.13 6.03
N LEU A 40 -5.43 -2.03 5.38
CA LEU A 40 -5.98 -0.85 6.03
C LEU A 40 -7.48 -1.04 6.20
N GLU A 41 -7.97 -1.10 7.43
CA GLU A 41 -9.41 -1.07 7.71
C GLU A 41 -9.92 0.37 7.66
N ILE A 42 -11.00 0.57 6.91
CA ILE A 42 -11.65 1.87 6.69
C ILE A 42 -13.16 1.72 6.75
N ASN A 43 -13.82 2.68 7.40
CA ASN A 43 -15.29 2.72 7.49
C ASN A 43 -15.92 2.93 6.09
N PRO A 44 -17.09 2.32 5.79
CA PRO A 44 -17.75 2.48 4.50
C PRO A 44 -18.05 3.93 4.10
N ILE A 45 -18.39 4.79 5.07
CA ILE A 45 -18.66 6.22 4.82
C ILE A 45 -17.38 6.93 4.38
N ASP A 46 -16.26 6.67 5.06
CA ASP A 46 -14.97 7.25 4.71
C ASP A 46 -14.44 6.73 3.38
N ALA A 47 -14.63 5.44 3.12
CA ALA A 47 -14.29 4.82 1.85
C ALA A 47 -15.08 5.44 0.69
N TYR A 48 -16.36 5.71 0.88
CA TYR A 48 -17.20 6.40 -0.10
C TYR A 48 -16.70 7.83 -0.35
N LYS A 49 -16.44 8.62 0.72
CA LYS A 49 -15.95 10.00 0.63
C LYS A 49 -14.59 10.09 -0.11
N THR A 50 -13.73 9.12 0.11
CA THR A 50 -12.37 9.05 -0.51
C THR A 50 -12.35 8.29 -1.84
N LYS A 51 -13.51 7.77 -2.31
CA LYS A 51 -13.65 6.97 -3.54
C LYS A 51 -12.81 5.69 -3.53
N ILE A 52 -12.57 5.13 -2.35
CA ILE A 52 -11.84 3.89 -2.14
C ILE A 52 -12.83 2.73 -2.12
N LYS A 53 -12.50 1.65 -2.84
CA LYS A 53 -13.26 0.40 -2.86
C LYS A 53 -12.50 -0.67 -2.08
N ASN A 54 -13.24 -1.68 -1.61
CA ASN A 54 -12.64 -2.84 -0.96
C ASN A 54 -11.63 -3.51 -1.91
N GLY A 55 -10.42 -3.75 -1.42
CA GLY A 55 -9.32 -4.34 -2.20
C GLY A 55 -8.46 -3.36 -3.01
N ASP A 56 -8.86 -2.10 -3.12
CA ASP A 56 -8.01 -1.07 -3.75
C ASP A 56 -6.67 -0.96 -3.01
N ILE A 57 -5.60 -0.74 -3.78
CA ILE A 57 -4.34 -0.31 -3.18
C ILE A 57 -4.46 1.17 -2.83
N VAL A 58 -4.11 1.51 -1.60
CA VAL A 58 -4.16 2.87 -1.08
C VAL A 58 -2.79 3.30 -0.56
N VAL A 59 -2.54 4.60 -0.65
CA VAL A 59 -1.43 5.27 0.02
C VAL A 59 -1.96 5.92 1.28
N VAL A 60 -1.39 5.56 2.42
CA VAL A 60 -1.63 6.22 3.69
C VAL A 60 -0.42 7.07 3.99
N SER A 61 -0.62 8.36 4.23
CA SER A 61 0.48 9.32 4.44
C SER A 61 0.30 10.06 5.75
N SER A 62 1.39 10.24 6.47
CA SER A 62 1.50 11.10 7.65
C SER A 62 2.59 12.15 7.43
N LYS A 63 2.85 12.98 8.45
CA LYS A 63 4.01 13.88 8.44
C LYS A 63 5.36 13.15 8.46
N ASN A 64 5.39 11.87 8.84
CA ASN A 64 6.61 11.09 9.05
C ASN A 64 6.94 10.19 7.85
N GLY A 65 5.96 9.84 7.01
CA GLY A 65 6.17 8.98 5.86
C GLY A 65 4.87 8.46 5.25
N GLU A 66 5.00 7.46 4.42
CA GLU A 66 3.87 6.81 3.75
C GLU A 66 3.99 5.30 3.75
N VAL A 67 2.84 4.63 3.60
CA VAL A 67 2.74 3.20 3.35
C VAL A 67 1.73 2.93 2.23
N ARG A 68 1.90 1.79 1.54
CA ARG A 68 1.00 1.31 0.48
C ARG A 68 0.47 -0.05 0.86
N VAL A 69 -0.84 -0.14 1.01
CA VAL A 69 -1.51 -1.37 1.46
C VAL A 69 -2.86 -1.51 0.77
N LYS A 70 -3.45 -2.71 0.83
CA LYS A 70 -4.83 -2.91 0.37
C LYS A 70 -5.81 -2.34 1.39
N ALA A 71 -6.89 -1.74 0.92
CA ALA A 71 -8.00 -1.30 1.74
C ALA A 71 -8.98 -2.45 2.00
N LYS A 72 -9.43 -2.56 3.25
CA LYS A 72 -10.53 -3.41 3.68
C LYS A 72 -11.65 -2.51 4.19
N VAL A 73 -12.72 -2.40 3.43
CA VAL A 73 -13.90 -1.64 3.84
C VAL A 73 -14.71 -2.46 4.84
N THR A 74 -14.93 -1.94 6.04
CA THR A 74 -15.63 -2.64 7.12
C THR A 74 -16.34 -1.65 8.05
N ASP A 75 -17.50 -2.03 8.53
CA ASP A 75 -18.32 -1.28 9.51
C ASP A 75 -17.86 -1.48 10.96
N THR A 76 -16.89 -2.36 11.19
CA THR A 76 -16.34 -2.64 12.52
C THR A 76 -15.43 -1.54 13.06
N ILE A 77 -15.09 -0.54 12.24
CA ILE A 77 -14.30 0.63 12.62
C ILE A 77 -15.13 1.91 12.53
N LYS A 78 -14.90 2.86 13.42
CA LYS A 78 -15.60 4.15 13.43
C LYS A 78 -15.22 5.02 12.23
N GLU A 79 -16.17 5.86 11.79
CA GLU A 79 -15.89 6.96 10.85
C GLU A 79 -14.78 7.87 11.39
N GLY A 80 -13.90 8.32 10.51
CA GLY A 80 -12.75 9.15 10.85
C GLY A 80 -11.54 8.40 11.44
N VAL A 81 -11.67 7.07 11.66
CA VAL A 81 -10.62 6.23 12.23
C VAL A 81 -10.20 5.16 11.23
N LEU A 82 -8.90 4.95 11.12
CA LEU A 82 -8.28 3.90 10.30
C LEU A 82 -7.49 2.95 11.21
N PHE A 83 -7.46 1.67 10.85
CA PHE A 83 -6.63 0.68 11.54
C PHE A 83 -5.64 0.04 10.57
N LEU A 84 -4.39 -0.06 10.99
CA LEU A 84 -3.34 -0.76 10.24
C LEU A 84 -2.53 -1.65 11.17
N PRO A 85 -2.40 -2.97 10.88
CA PRO A 85 -1.66 -3.88 11.72
C PRO A 85 -0.15 -3.59 11.70
N MET A 86 0.51 -3.76 12.84
CA MET A 86 1.91 -3.36 13.07
C MET A 86 2.96 -4.40 12.68
N HIS A 87 2.56 -5.61 12.31
CA HIS A 87 3.47 -6.77 12.28
C HIS A 87 4.44 -6.78 11.11
N TRP A 88 4.04 -6.25 9.95
CA TRP A 88 4.85 -6.28 8.73
C TRP A 88 5.98 -5.26 8.77
N GLY A 89 7.11 -5.66 8.24
CA GLY A 89 8.31 -4.85 8.16
C GLY A 89 9.22 -5.29 7.02
N LYS A 90 10.37 -4.65 6.91
CA LYS A 90 11.33 -4.81 5.82
C LYS A 90 11.81 -6.26 5.60
N GLN A 91 11.76 -7.10 6.63
CA GLN A 91 12.22 -8.50 6.54
C GLN A 91 11.21 -9.42 5.84
N LEU A 92 9.92 -9.06 5.85
CA LEU A 92 8.84 -9.92 5.32
C LEU A 92 8.31 -9.44 3.98
N GLU A 93 8.40 -8.14 3.76
CA GLU A 93 7.98 -7.47 2.53
C GLU A 93 8.92 -6.28 2.25
N ASN A 94 8.46 -5.29 1.52
CA ASN A 94 9.19 -4.05 1.32
C ASN A 94 8.92 -3.03 2.44
N ASP A 95 9.72 -2.00 2.52
CA ASP A 95 9.62 -0.94 3.54
C ASP A 95 8.33 -0.10 3.40
N LEU A 96 7.65 -0.17 2.23
CA LEU A 96 6.40 0.55 1.98
C LEU A 96 5.20 0.00 2.77
N ASN A 97 5.30 -1.20 3.34
CA ASN A 97 4.22 -1.84 4.11
C ASN A 97 4.41 -1.72 5.62
N ARG A 98 5.47 -1.05 6.07
CA ARG A 98 5.78 -0.92 7.49
C ARG A 98 4.98 0.21 8.14
N THR A 99 4.00 -0.16 8.96
CA THR A 99 3.11 0.78 9.67
C THR A 99 3.85 1.85 10.47
N ASN A 100 4.98 1.50 11.07
CA ASN A 100 5.78 2.44 11.86
C ASN A 100 6.44 3.56 11.04
N ASN A 101 6.41 3.51 9.71
CA ASN A 101 6.79 4.65 8.88
C ASN A 101 5.84 5.84 9.07
N LEU A 102 4.60 5.58 9.53
CA LEU A 102 3.58 6.59 9.74
C LEU A 102 3.56 7.16 11.16
N THR A 103 3.97 6.37 12.16
CA THR A 103 3.74 6.66 13.57
C THR A 103 4.53 7.87 14.05
N ASN A 104 3.98 8.54 15.07
CA ASN A 104 4.62 9.69 15.69
C ASN A 104 5.91 9.28 16.44
N THR A 105 6.84 10.22 16.50
CA THR A 105 8.05 10.10 17.32
C THR A 105 7.87 10.63 18.75
N ILE A 106 6.62 10.90 19.15
CA ILE A 106 6.27 11.38 20.49
C ILE A 106 6.41 10.23 21.46
N ILE A 107 7.11 10.48 22.54
CA ILE A 107 7.31 9.54 23.65
C ILE A 107 6.76 10.16 24.94
N ASP A 108 6.21 9.33 25.80
CA ASP A 108 5.83 9.74 27.13
C ASP A 108 7.08 10.17 27.95
N PRO A 109 7.08 11.35 28.57
CA PRO A 109 8.29 11.85 29.24
C PRO A 109 8.72 11.05 30.48
N VAL A 110 7.79 10.29 31.08
CA VAL A 110 8.05 9.48 32.28
C VAL A 110 8.35 8.04 31.93
N SER A 111 7.42 7.35 31.25
CA SER A 111 7.55 5.93 30.92
C SER A 111 8.45 5.66 29.71
N LYS A 112 8.74 6.69 28.89
CA LYS A 112 9.45 6.59 27.61
C LYS A 112 8.74 5.73 26.56
N GLU A 113 7.47 5.38 26.79
CA GLU A 113 6.68 4.64 25.82
C GLU A 113 6.32 5.53 24.60
N PRO A 114 6.46 5.00 23.37
CA PRO A 114 6.08 5.74 22.16
C PRO A 114 4.57 5.70 21.92
N ASP A 115 4.02 6.80 21.42
CA ASP A 115 2.62 6.88 20.99
C ASP A 115 2.42 6.24 19.60
N PHE A 116 2.06 4.96 19.61
CA PHE A 116 1.74 4.22 18.39
C PHE A 116 0.23 4.14 18.08
N LYS A 117 -0.62 4.70 18.95
CA LYS A 117 -2.07 4.53 18.85
C LYS A 117 -2.80 5.73 18.25
N TYR A 118 -2.11 6.84 18.10
CA TYR A 118 -2.68 8.06 17.61
C TYR A 118 -1.73 8.76 16.64
N THR A 119 -2.03 8.66 15.35
CA THR A 119 -1.31 9.38 14.30
C THR A 119 -2.32 9.97 13.33
N THR A 120 -2.18 11.25 12.99
CA THR A 120 -3.03 11.86 11.97
C THR A 120 -2.49 11.53 10.58
N VAL A 121 -3.39 11.08 9.71
CA VAL A 121 -3.04 10.61 8.36
C VAL A 121 -4.04 11.08 7.32
N SER A 122 -3.61 11.07 6.07
CA SER A 122 -4.47 11.07 4.89
C SER A 122 -4.46 9.70 4.23
N VAL A 123 -5.51 9.39 3.48
CA VAL A 123 -5.60 8.18 2.67
C VAL A 123 -6.10 8.54 1.28
N ALA A 124 -5.46 7.98 0.27
CA ALA A 124 -5.87 8.16 -1.13
C ALA A 124 -5.69 6.84 -1.89
N LYS A 125 -6.50 6.63 -2.92
CA LYS A 125 -6.29 5.51 -3.84
C LYS A 125 -4.94 5.66 -4.51
N TYR A 126 -4.14 4.58 -4.51
CA TYR A 126 -2.88 4.54 -5.25
C TYR A 126 -3.18 4.49 -6.75
N VAL A 127 -2.67 5.47 -7.46
CA VAL A 127 -2.65 5.47 -8.92
C VAL A 127 -1.22 5.16 -9.34
N LYS A 128 -1.02 4.01 -10.00
CA LYS A 128 0.31 3.67 -10.53
C LYS A 128 0.77 4.83 -11.43
N PRO A 129 1.96 5.38 -11.22
CA PRO A 129 2.50 6.37 -12.13
C PRO A 129 2.53 5.80 -13.56
N PHE A 130 2.22 6.66 -14.51
CA PHE A 130 2.34 6.32 -15.92
C PHE A 130 3.80 6.03 -16.25
N GLU A 131 4.07 4.85 -16.78
CA GLU A 131 5.41 4.44 -17.20
C GLU A 131 5.55 4.58 -18.71
N LYS A 132 6.69 5.10 -19.15
CA LYS A 132 7.10 5.10 -20.56
C LYS A 132 8.07 3.97 -20.78
N ILE A 133 7.74 3.08 -21.71
CA ILE A 133 8.60 1.95 -22.05
C ILE A 133 9.21 2.20 -23.41
N ALA A 134 10.53 2.21 -23.45
CA ALA A 134 11.29 2.28 -24.69
C ALA A 134 11.60 0.86 -25.16
N VAL A 135 11.15 0.50 -26.35
CA VAL A 135 11.50 -0.76 -27.02
C VAL A 135 12.43 -0.44 -28.18
N VAL A 136 13.63 -1.02 -28.14
CA VAL A 136 14.61 -0.82 -29.23
C VAL A 136 14.58 -2.02 -30.18
N GLY A 137 14.30 -1.74 -31.45
CA GLY A 137 14.06 -2.73 -32.48
C GLY A 137 12.57 -3.00 -32.71
N ALA A 138 12.19 -3.35 -33.94
CA ALA A 138 10.81 -3.63 -34.34
C ALA A 138 10.60 -5.08 -34.82
N GLY A 139 11.53 -5.97 -34.51
CA GLY A 139 11.44 -7.39 -34.89
C GLY A 139 10.41 -8.19 -34.09
N ALA A 140 10.26 -9.47 -34.40
CA ALA A 140 9.27 -10.39 -33.81
C ALA A 140 9.31 -10.45 -32.27
N ALA A 141 10.52 -10.30 -31.66
CA ALA A 141 10.67 -10.28 -30.22
C ALA A 141 10.03 -9.03 -29.57
N ALA A 142 10.22 -7.86 -30.18
CA ALA A 142 9.61 -6.61 -29.74
C ALA A 142 8.08 -6.69 -29.86
N PHE A 143 7.57 -7.21 -30.96
CA PHE A 143 6.15 -7.40 -31.17
C PHE A 143 5.51 -8.31 -30.11
N ARG A 144 6.13 -9.47 -29.83
CA ARG A 144 5.65 -10.38 -28.76
C ARG A 144 5.71 -9.74 -27.38
N PHE A 145 6.78 -8.99 -27.09
CA PHE A 145 6.87 -8.26 -25.83
C PHE A 145 5.71 -7.28 -25.69
N ILE A 146 5.45 -6.47 -26.72
CA ILE A 146 4.36 -5.47 -26.70
C ILE A 146 3.00 -6.15 -26.54
N GLN A 147 2.72 -7.23 -27.26
CA GLN A 147 1.48 -7.98 -27.12
C GLN A 147 1.28 -8.48 -25.67
N ASN A 148 2.24 -9.21 -25.13
CA ASN A 148 2.16 -9.74 -23.77
C ASN A 148 2.06 -8.63 -22.73
N TYR A 149 2.80 -7.54 -22.93
CA TYR A 149 2.74 -6.39 -22.03
C TYR A 149 1.35 -5.73 -22.03
N ARG A 150 0.71 -5.60 -23.19
CA ARG A 150 -0.62 -5.02 -23.32
C ARG A 150 -1.73 -5.87 -22.70
N GLU A 151 -1.53 -7.16 -22.54
CA GLU A 151 -2.45 -8.03 -21.78
C GLU A 151 -2.46 -7.65 -20.28
N ILE A 152 -1.30 -7.24 -19.75
CA ILE A 152 -1.12 -6.91 -18.34
C ILE A 152 -1.37 -5.41 -18.06
N ASN A 153 -0.93 -4.55 -18.98
CA ASN A 153 -1.00 -3.09 -18.81
C ASN A 153 -1.44 -2.41 -20.10
N LYS A 154 -2.62 -1.78 -20.05
CA LYS A 154 -3.25 -1.12 -21.22
C LYS A 154 -2.96 0.37 -21.30
N THR A 155 -2.36 0.97 -20.28
CA THR A 155 -2.28 2.43 -20.10
C THR A 155 -0.89 3.02 -20.31
N ASP A 156 0.18 2.26 -20.04
CA ASP A 156 1.54 2.77 -20.19
C ASP A 156 1.89 3.10 -21.63
N GLU A 157 2.64 4.15 -21.86
CA GLU A 157 3.12 4.53 -23.18
C GLU A 157 4.26 3.58 -23.61
N ILE A 158 4.16 3.01 -24.81
CA ILE A 158 5.23 2.23 -25.41
C ILE A 158 5.74 3.00 -26.63
N ILE A 159 7.02 3.33 -26.59
CA ILE A 159 7.71 4.00 -27.70
C ILE A 159 8.66 2.97 -28.32
N VAL A 160 8.49 2.70 -29.60
CA VAL A 160 9.34 1.77 -30.34
C VAL A 160 10.33 2.57 -31.16
N PHE A 161 11.62 2.31 -30.96
CA PHE A 161 12.72 2.87 -31.74
C PHE A 161 13.23 1.82 -32.72
N SER A 162 13.11 2.07 -34.00
CA SER A 162 13.58 1.18 -35.06
C SER A 162 14.16 1.99 -36.21
N ASN A 163 15.13 1.42 -36.89
CA ASN A 163 15.65 1.93 -38.15
C ASN A 163 15.00 1.25 -39.37
N GLU A 164 14.02 0.39 -39.15
CA GLU A 164 13.27 -0.28 -40.20
C GLU A 164 12.10 0.59 -40.70
N GLU A 165 11.94 0.69 -42.03
CA GLU A 165 10.85 1.47 -42.63
C GLU A 165 9.48 0.83 -42.44
N ASN A 166 9.43 -0.51 -42.28
CA ASN A 166 8.20 -1.27 -42.02
C ASN A 166 8.34 -2.09 -40.73
N PRO A 167 8.00 -1.51 -39.58
CA PRO A 167 8.01 -2.25 -38.33
C PRO A 167 6.88 -3.28 -38.29
N PHE A 168 7.15 -4.44 -37.72
CA PHE A 168 6.19 -5.53 -37.48
C PHE A 168 5.77 -6.31 -38.74
N TYR A 169 6.57 -7.31 -39.10
CA TYR A 169 6.16 -8.37 -40.00
C TYR A 169 5.26 -9.39 -39.31
#